data_eec68c3fd0e81858f0a81dfbfbcbe615
#
_entry.id   eec68c3fd0e81858f0a81dfbfbcbe615
#
_cell.length_a   1.000
_cell.length_b   1.000
_cell.length_c   1.000
_cell.angle_alpha   90.00
_cell.angle_beta   90.00
_cell.angle_gamma   90.00
#
_symmetry.space_group_name_H-M   'P 1'
#
loop_
_entity.id
_entity.type
_entity.pdbx_description
1 polymer ?
#
loop_
_entity_poly.entity_id
_entity_poly.type
_entity_poly.pdbx_seq_one_letter_code
_entity_poly.pdbx_strand_id
1 'polypeptide(L)'
;MDDLIIVDCQYDFIDGTLACAHSHEAVAWLIDFINTHEVRALYTSDWHSETNGSFKKNGGICPVHCVAGSEGAALDPSFPRDIKWSANRPSKENLFLKGLRDDVEEYSAFHGMNAEGKALHDVASSHVYVGGIASEYCGKETVLSLLQSGRSVTLLVPGLGWVAEEGHKKALAELKGLGALLVEA
;
A
#
# COMPACT_ATOMS: atom_id res chain seq x y z
N MET A 1 -7.94 11.35 -15.47
CA MET A 1 -8.23 10.15 -14.68
C MET A 1 -7.28 10.15 -13.49
N ASP A 2 -7.81 10.06 -12.29
CA ASP A 2 -7.03 10.02 -11.06
C ASP A 2 -6.52 8.61 -10.79
N ASP A 3 -5.44 8.49 -10.03
CA ASP A 3 -4.92 7.20 -9.62
C ASP A 3 -5.43 6.80 -8.24
N LEU A 4 -5.64 5.50 -8.05
CA LEU A 4 -5.80 4.89 -6.74
C LEU A 4 -4.55 4.07 -6.43
N ILE A 5 -3.81 4.49 -5.41
CA ILE A 5 -2.65 3.75 -4.91
C ILE A 5 -3.12 2.81 -3.79
N ILE A 6 -2.97 1.50 -4.04
CA ILE A 6 -3.32 0.43 -3.10
C ILE A 6 -2.03 -0.06 -2.44
N VAL A 7 -1.85 0.33 -1.17
CA VAL A 7 -0.61 0.10 -0.44
C VAL A 7 -0.64 -1.29 0.18
N ASP A 8 0.31 -2.13 -0.21
CA ASP A 8 0.75 -3.37 0.45
C ASP A 8 -0.37 -4.32 0.92
N CYS A 9 -1.42 -4.51 0.10
CA CYS A 9 -2.46 -5.49 0.39
C CYS A 9 -1.98 -6.92 0.11
N GLN A 10 -0.97 -7.35 0.87
CA GLN A 10 -0.28 -8.62 0.74
C GLN A 10 -0.73 -9.63 1.80
N TYR A 11 -0.58 -10.92 1.51
CA TYR A 11 -1.02 -11.99 2.40
C TYR A 11 -0.51 -11.84 3.84
N ASP A 12 0.79 -11.55 4.03
CA ASP A 12 1.36 -11.43 5.37
C ASP A 12 0.76 -10.30 6.21
N PHE A 13 0.26 -9.23 5.57
CA PHE A 13 -0.42 -8.13 6.24
C PHE A 13 -1.93 -8.36 6.42
N ILE A 14 -2.49 -9.40 5.80
CA ILE A 14 -3.92 -9.71 5.87
C ILE A 14 -4.17 -10.92 6.78
N ASP A 15 -3.54 -12.07 6.48
CA ASP A 15 -3.73 -13.34 7.21
C ASP A 15 -2.44 -13.98 7.69
N GLY A 16 -1.28 -13.37 7.40
CA GLY A 16 0.03 -13.93 7.68
C GLY A 16 0.70 -13.41 8.95
N THR A 17 2.02 -13.30 8.90
CA THR A 17 2.87 -13.03 10.09
C THR A 17 2.68 -11.64 10.70
N LEU A 18 2.19 -10.67 9.94
CA LEU A 18 1.90 -9.30 10.37
C LEU A 18 0.43 -8.91 10.10
N ALA A 19 -0.49 -9.85 10.27
CA ALA A 19 -1.91 -9.64 10.03
C ALA A 19 -2.44 -8.38 10.76
N CYS A 20 -3.06 -7.50 9.99
CA CYS A 20 -3.58 -6.22 10.43
C CYS A 20 -5.11 -6.26 10.60
N ALA A 21 -5.61 -5.40 11.47
CA ALA A 21 -7.05 -5.22 11.66
C ALA A 21 -7.68 -4.57 10.43
N HIS A 22 -8.95 -4.88 10.17
CA HIS A 22 -9.77 -4.32 9.07
C HIS A 22 -9.23 -4.61 7.66
N SER A 23 -8.29 -5.52 7.52
CA SER A 23 -7.60 -5.75 6.24
C SER A 23 -8.52 -6.40 5.19
N HIS A 24 -9.34 -7.38 5.56
CA HIS A 24 -10.29 -8.01 4.64
C HIS A 24 -11.37 -7.04 4.16
N GLU A 25 -11.93 -6.25 5.08
CA GLU A 25 -12.93 -5.23 4.79
C GLU A 25 -12.35 -4.14 3.89
N ALA A 26 -11.11 -3.73 4.16
CA ALA A 26 -10.41 -2.74 3.34
C ALA A 26 -10.22 -3.21 1.90
N VAL A 27 -9.76 -4.46 1.71
CA VAL A 27 -9.61 -5.05 0.37
C VAL A 27 -10.93 -5.11 -0.37
N ALA A 28 -12.00 -5.59 0.27
CA ALA A 28 -13.33 -5.67 -0.33
C ALA A 28 -13.84 -4.29 -0.74
N TRP A 29 -13.68 -3.29 0.12
CA TRP A 29 -14.09 -1.92 -0.15
C TRP A 29 -13.31 -1.29 -1.32
N LEU A 30 -11.99 -1.51 -1.37
CA LEU A 30 -11.14 -1.00 -2.46
C LEU A 30 -11.52 -1.62 -3.81
N ILE A 31 -11.85 -2.91 -3.84
CA ILE A 31 -12.32 -3.58 -5.06
C ILE A 31 -13.64 -2.97 -5.53
N ASP A 32 -14.59 -2.73 -4.61
CA ASP A 32 -15.85 -2.07 -4.94
C ASP A 32 -15.62 -0.66 -5.47
N PHE A 33 -14.74 0.11 -4.83
CA PHE A 33 -14.37 1.44 -5.29
C PHE A 33 -13.81 1.43 -6.72
N ILE A 34 -12.86 0.54 -7.02
CA ILE A 34 -12.27 0.38 -8.37
C ILE A 34 -13.35 0.02 -9.40
N ASN A 35 -14.30 -0.83 -9.00
CA ASN A 35 -15.35 -1.30 -9.90
C ASN A 35 -16.47 -0.29 -10.15
N THR A 36 -16.55 0.76 -9.34
CA THR A 36 -17.63 1.77 -9.38
C THR A 36 -17.16 3.19 -9.70
N HIS A 37 -15.84 3.43 -9.69
CA HIS A 37 -15.26 4.75 -9.97
C HIS A 37 -14.30 4.68 -11.16
N GLU A 38 -14.17 5.80 -11.85
CA GLU A 38 -13.23 5.94 -12.96
C GLU A 38 -11.83 6.31 -12.45
N VAL A 39 -11.08 5.30 -12.05
CA VAL A 39 -9.71 5.44 -11.53
C VAL A 39 -8.76 4.46 -12.22
N ARG A 40 -7.46 4.77 -12.22
CA ARG A 40 -6.40 3.82 -12.57
C ARG A 40 -5.80 3.25 -11.29
N ALA A 41 -5.83 1.92 -11.14
CA ALA A 41 -5.27 1.24 -9.98
C ALA A 41 -3.75 1.05 -10.09
N LEU A 42 -3.01 1.48 -9.07
CA LEU A 42 -1.57 1.28 -8.89
C LEU A 42 -1.35 0.54 -7.56
N TYR A 43 -0.66 -0.58 -7.61
CA TYR A 43 -0.41 -1.44 -6.45
C TYR A 43 1.00 -1.27 -5.95
N THR A 44 1.20 -1.40 -4.63
CA THR A 44 2.53 -1.47 -4.05
C THR A 44 2.72 -2.75 -3.25
N SER A 45 3.94 -3.21 -3.12
CA SER A 45 4.28 -4.39 -2.34
C SER A 45 5.65 -4.26 -1.70
N ASP A 46 5.75 -4.67 -0.43
CA ASP A 46 7.04 -5.02 0.18
C ASP A 46 7.61 -6.27 -0.49
N TRP A 47 8.89 -6.22 -0.82
CA TRP A 47 9.56 -7.28 -1.54
C TRP A 47 10.94 -7.51 -0.93
N HIS A 48 10.98 -8.18 0.23
CA HIS A 48 12.18 -8.34 1.03
C HIS A 48 12.98 -9.57 0.63
N SER A 49 14.32 -9.48 0.72
CA SER A 49 15.17 -10.67 0.74
C SER A 49 15.05 -11.39 2.07
N GLU A 50 15.45 -12.66 2.14
CA GLU A 50 15.50 -13.42 3.39
C GLU A 50 16.49 -12.85 4.41
N THR A 51 17.45 -12.04 3.96
CA THR A 51 18.49 -11.40 4.78
C THR A 51 18.10 -9.99 5.22
N ASN A 52 16.86 -9.55 4.97
CA ASN A 52 16.42 -8.22 5.32
C ASN A 52 16.66 -7.91 6.81
N GLY A 53 17.27 -6.75 7.07
CA GLY A 53 17.68 -6.33 8.41
C GLY A 53 16.52 -6.02 9.36
N SER A 54 15.29 -5.82 8.86
CA SER A 54 14.11 -5.61 9.70
C SER A 54 13.65 -6.87 10.43
N PHE A 55 14.04 -8.06 9.96
CA PHE A 55 13.63 -9.33 10.54
C PHE A 55 14.36 -9.65 11.85
N LYS A 56 13.61 -10.17 12.84
CA LYS A 56 14.18 -10.58 14.14
C LYS A 56 15.36 -11.53 14.00
N LYS A 57 15.28 -12.48 13.06
CA LYS A 57 16.36 -13.44 12.78
C LYS A 57 17.65 -12.76 12.29
N ASN A 58 17.56 -11.55 11.78
CA ASN A 58 18.68 -10.76 11.24
C ASN A 58 19.01 -9.54 12.13
N GLY A 59 18.48 -9.48 13.35
CA GLY A 59 18.75 -8.41 14.32
C GLY A 59 17.73 -7.26 14.35
N GLY A 60 16.67 -7.33 13.56
CA GLY A 60 15.58 -6.37 13.56
C GLY A 60 14.48 -6.68 14.58
N ILE A 61 13.34 -6.04 14.42
CA ILE A 61 12.20 -6.16 15.36
C ILE A 61 10.98 -6.87 14.76
N CYS A 62 10.91 -7.04 13.45
CA CYS A 62 9.78 -7.62 12.75
C CYS A 62 9.88 -9.16 12.63
N PRO A 63 8.76 -9.89 12.63
CA PRO A 63 8.75 -11.25 12.13
C PRO A 63 9.12 -11.27 10.65
N VAL A 64 9.52 -12.42 10.13
CA VAL A 64 9.75 -12.59 8.69
C VAL A 64 8.42 -12.36 7.96
N HIS A 65 8.43 -11.48 6.98
CA HIS A 65 7.24 -11.13 6.19
C HIS A 65 7.61 -10.67 4.78
N CYS A 66 6.70 -10.84 3.87
CA CYS A 66 6.80 -10.36 2.48
C CYS A 66 8.13 -10.70 1.80
N VAL A 67 8.60 -11.93 2.01
CA VAL A 67 9.81 -12.42 1.34
C VAL A 67 9.53 -12.58 -0.15
N ALA A 68 10.41 -12.03 -0.96
CA ALA A 68 10.31 -12.03 -2.41
C ALA A 68 9.96 -13.41 -2.98
N GLY A 69 8.90 -13.48 -3.77
CA GLY A 69 8.43 -14.72 -4.40
C GLY A 69 7.68 -15.69 -3.49
N SER A 70 7.53 -15.39 -2.19
CA SER A 70 6.73 -16.19 -1.26
C SER A 70 5.23 -15.91 -1.38
N GLU A 71 4.42 -16.83 -0.85
CA GLU A 71 2.97 -16.60 -0.69
C GLU A 71 2.69 -15.38 0.18
N GLY A 72 3.48 -15.17 1.23
CA GLY A 72 3.36 -14.02 2.13
C GLY A 72 3.52 -12.67 1.43
N ALA A 73 4.33 -12.60 0.37
CA ALA A 73 4.52 -11.39 -0.42
C ALA A 73 3.46 -11.18 -1.51
N ALA A 74 2.64 -12.19 -1.81
CA ALA A 74 1.62 -12.10 -2.85
C ALA A 74 0.52 -11.10 -2.46
N LEU A 75 0.02 -10.33 -3.44
CA LEU A 75 -1.18 -9.51 -3.28
C LEU A 75 -2.40 -10.41 -3.05
N ASP A 76 -3.40 -9.87 -2.35
CA ASP A 76 -4.66 -10.58 -2.13
C ASP A 76 -5.26 -11.04 -3.47
N PRO A 77 -5.61 -12.33 -3.59
CA PRO A 77 -6.09 -12.92 -4.84
C PRO A 77 -7.44 -12.38 -5.30
N SER A 78 -8.16 -11.66 -4.46
CA SER A 78 -9.41 -11.00 -4.84
C SER A 78 -9.19 -9.90 -5.87
N PHE A 79 -8.05 -9.22 -5.87
CA PHE A 79 -7.78 -8.16 -6.85
C PHE A 79 -7.79 -8.69 -8.29
N PRO A 80 -7.02 -9.71 -8.69
CA PRO A 80 -7.10 -10.22 -10.06
C PRO A 80 -8.42 -10.93 -10.36
N ARG A 81 -9.12 -11.47 -9.34
CA ARG A 81 -10.36 -12.22 -9.52
C ARG A 81 -11.58 -11.32 -9.68
N ASP A 82 -11.73 -10.31 -8.82
CA ASP A 82 -13.00 -9.60 -8.62
C ASP A 82 -13.03 -8.20 -9.27
N ILE A 83 -11.89 -7.68 -9.71
CA ILE A 83 -11.84 -6.42 -10.47
C ILE A 83 -12.35 -6.67 -11.90
N LYS A 84 -13.37 -5.91 -12.28
CA LYS A 84 -14.06 -6.04 -13.57
C LYS A 84 -13.17 -5.63 -14.75
N TRP A 85 -12.47 -4.50 -14.63
CA TRP A 85 -11.65 -3.93 -15.69
C TRP A 85 -10.24 -4.51 -15.65
N SER A 86 -9.87 -5.26 -16.69
CA SER A 86 -8.56 -5.92 -16.74
C SER A 86 -7.36 -4.97 -16.57
N ALA A 87 -7.49 -3.74 -17.08
CA ALA A 87 -6.45 -2.71 -16.94
C ALA A 87 -6.17 -2.31 -15.48
N ASN A 88 -7.13 -2.53 -14.57
CA ASN A 88 -7.00 -2.24 -13.14
C ASN A 88 -6.62 -3.48 -12.31
N ARG A 89 -6.51 -4.64 -12.92
CA ARG A 89 -5.98 -5.83 -12.23
C ARG A 89 -4.48 -5.70 -12.03
N PRO A 90 -3.90 -6.30 -10.96
CA PRO A 90 -2.45 -6.29 -10.77
C PRO A 90 -1.70 -6.85 -11.99
N SER A 91 -0.68 -6.13 -12.42
CA SER A 91 0.15 -6.47 -13.56
C SER A 91 1.57 -5.97 -13.35
N LYS A 92 2.48 -6.32 -14.25
CA LYS A 92 3.88 -5.85 -14.23
C LYS A 92 4.01 -4.34 -14.39
N GLU A 93 3.06 -3.71 -15.06
CA GLU A 93 3.07 -2.29 -15.34
C GLU A 93 2.57 -1.44 -14.16
N ASN A 94 1.64 -1.97 -13.36
CA ASN A 94 0.99 -1.22 -12.27
C ASN A 94 1.33 -1.74 -10.86
N LEU A 95 2.26 -2.69 -10.71
CA LEU A 95 2.77 -3.15 -9.42
C LEU A 95 4.17 -2.59 -9.18
N PHE A 96 4.32 -1.86 -8.08
CA PHE A 96 5.55 -1.18 -7.66
C PHE A 96 6.12 -1.85 -6.42
N LEU A 97 7.35 -2.33 -6.51
CA LEU A 97 8.04 -3.05 -5.45
C LEU A 97 8.92 -2.11 -4.63
N LYS A 98 8.92 -2.28 -3.32
CA LYS A 98 9.76 -1.56 -2.37
C LYS A 98 10.37 -2.50 -1.33
N GLY A 99 11.25 -1.98 -0.48
CA GLY A 99 11.86 -2.77 0.58
C GLY A 99 12.86 -3.82 0.09
N LEU A 100 13.48 -3.61 -1.08
CA LEU A 100 14.45 -4.53 -1.66
C LEU A 100 15.82 -4.47 -1.00
N ARG A 101 16.13 -3.37 -0.31
CA ARG A 101 17.42 -3.18 0.37
C ARG A 101 17.35 -3.69 1.80
N ASP A 102 18.35 -4.46 2.19
CA ASP A 102 18.42 -5.09 3.51
C ASP A 102 18.74 -4.12 4.64
N ASP A 103 19.43 -3.03 4.32
CA ASP A 103 19.97 -2.05 5.27
C ASP A 103 19.10 -0.80 5.46
N VAL A 104 17.99 -0.70 4.74
CA VAL A 104 17.08 0.45 4.77
C VAL A 104 15.65 -0.01 5.00
N GLU A 105 15.01 0.56 6.02
CA GLU A 105 13.57 0.43 6.22
C GLU A 105 12.84 1.38 5.27
N GLU A 106 12.06 0.84 4.34
CA GLU A 106 11.37 1.60 3.30
C GLU A 106 9.85 1.40 3.43
N TYR A 107 9.23 2.23 4.27
CA TYR A 107 7.77 2.20 4.40
C TYR A 107 7.07 2.85 3.21
N SER A 108 7.55 4.02 2.77
CA SER A 108 6.96 4.74 1.64
C SER A 108 7.17 4.02 0.33
N ALA A 109 6.09 3.90 -0.45
CA ALA A 109 6.14 3.34 -1.80
C ALA A 109 6.53 4.37 -2.88
N PHE A 110 6.82 5.61 -2.49
CA PHE A 110 7.06 6.73 -3.41
C PHE A 110 8.16 6.44 -4.44
N HIS A 111 9.23 5.76 -4.03
CA HIS A 111 10.35 5.34 -4.88
C HIS A 111 10.24 3.90 -5.36
N GLY A 112 9.15 3.20 -5.03
CA GLY A 112 8.91 1.83 -5.50
C GLY A 112 8.92 1.75 -7.01
N MET A 113 9.43 0.66 -7.57
CA MET A 113 9.64 0.51 -9.00
C MET A 113 8.81 -0.63 -9.57
N ASN A 114 8.24 -0.43 -10.75
CA ASN A 114 7.58 -1.48 -11.50
C ASN A 114 8.59 -2.29 -12.35
N ALA A 115 8.11 -3.33 -13.03
CA ALA A 115 8.96 -4.19 -13.86
C ALA A 115 9.53 -3.50 -15.11
N GLU A 116 8.99 -2.33 -15.47
CA GLU A 116 9.51 -1.49 -16.57
C GLU A 116 10.58 -0.50 -16.09
N GLY A 117 10.92 -0.51 -14.81
CA GLY A 117 11.90 0.43 -14.23
C GLY A 117 11.36 1.85 -14.00
N LYS A 118 10.04 2.02 -13.96
CA LYS A 118 9.41 3.31 -13.65
C LYS A 118 9.11 3.37 -12.15
N ALA A 119 9.43 4.49 -11.52
CA ALA A 119 9.08 4.71 -10.12
C ALA A 119 7.62 5.15 -9.97
N LEU A 120 7.00 4.84 -8.83
CA LEU A 120 5.62 5.24 -8.54
C LEU A 120 5.43 6.76 -8.70
N HIS A 121 6.37 7.54 -8.18
CA HIS A 121 6.30 9.01 -8.27
C HIS A 121 6.42 9.56 -9.70
N ASP A 122 6.96 8.80 -10.65
CA ASP A 122 7.04 9.23 -12.05
C ASP A 122 5.71 9.03 -12.79
N VAL A 123 4.91 8.07 -12.33
CA VAL A 123 3.67 7.69 -13.03
C VAL A 123 2.40 8.18 -12.34
N ALA A 124 2.46 8.45 -11.03
CA ALA A 124 1.30 8.87 -10.26
C ALA A 124 0.79 10.25 -10.70
N SER A 125 -0.53 10.38 -10.87
CA SER A 125 -1.21 11.62 -11.23
C SER A 125 -1.06 12.72 -10.17
N SER A 126 -1.46 13.94 -10.51
CA SER A 126 -1.41 15.10 -9.60
C SER A 126 -2.36 15.00 -8.42
N HIS A 127 -3.49 14.30 -8.61
CA HIS A 127 -4.39 13.91 -7.55
C HIS A 127 -4.42 12.39 -7.45
N VAL A 128 -4.30 11.86 -6.23
CA VAL A 128 -4.32 10.42 -5.96
C VAL A 128 -5.25 10.09 -4.81
N TYR A 129 -5.97 9.00 -4.96
CA TYR A 129 -6.61 8.29 -3.86
C TYR A 129 -5.61 7.31 -3.27
N VAL A 130 -5.66 7.10 -1.96
CA VAL A 130 -4.80 6.12 -1.27
C VAL A 130 -5.63 5.27 -0.33
N GLY A 131 -5.43 3.96 -0.40
CA GLY A 131 -5.95 2.96 0.53
C GLY A 131 -4.91 1.86 0.73
N GLY A 132 -5.23 0.84 1.51
CA GLY A 132 -4.37 -0.31 1.76
C GLY A 132 -3.89 -0.40 3.21
N ILE A 133 -2.72 -1.00 3.42
CA ILE A 133 -2.21 -1.48 4.72
C ILE A 133 -0.74 -1.10 4.90
N ALA A 134 -0.27 -0.76 6.07
CA ALA A 134 -1.04 -0.32 7.23
C ALA A 134 -1.10 1.20 7.24
N SER A 135 -2.24 1.75 7.63
CA SER A 135 -2.51 3.19 7.57
C SER A 135 -1.53 4.04 8.40
N GLU A 136 -1.01 3.50 9.51
CA GLU A 136 -0.07 4.19 10.40
C GLU A 136 1.41 3.96 10.05
N TYR A 137 1.71 3.11 9.06
CA TYR A 137 3.08 2.80 8.59
C TYR A 137 3.24 3.06 7.09
N CYS A 138 3.20 2.03 6.26
CA CYS A 138 3.40 2.17 4.81
C CYS A 138 2.40 3.15 4.18
N GLY A 139 1.15 3.11 4.59
CA GLY A 139 0.12 4.05 4.13
C GLY A 139 0.50 5.50 4.45
N LYS A 140 0.78 5.78 5.73
CA LYS A 140 1.16 7.12 6.20
C LYS A 140 2.39 7.65 5.48
N GLU A 141 3.47 6.88 5.44
CA GLU A 141 4.74 7.33 4.83
C GLU A 141 4.59 7.56 3.32
N THR A 142 3.79 6.75 2.64
CA THR A 142 3.48 6.96 1.22
C THR A 142 2.71 8.26 1.01
N VAL A 143 1.69 8.52 1.83
CA VAL A 143 0.91 9.78 1.76
C VAL A 143 1.79 10.99 2.05
N LEU A 144 2.65 10.93 3.08
CA LEU A 144 3.58 12.02 3.40
C LEU A 144 4.48 12.36 2.21
N SER A 145 5.07 11.35 1.56
CA SER A 145 5.92 11.56 0.39
C SER A 145 5.14 12.18 -0.78
N LEU A 146 3.91 11.74 -1.01
CA LEU A 146 3.05 12.27 -2.07
C LEU A 146 2.68 13.74 -1.81
N LEU A 147 2.29 14.09 -0.58
CA LEU A 147 1.99 15.47 -0.18
C LEU A 147 3.23 16.38 -0.33
N GLN A 148 4.40 15.92 0.13
CA GLN A 148 5.67 16.64 0.01
C GLN A 148 6.07 16.89 -1.44
N SER A 149 5.67 16.01 -2.36
CA SER A 149 5.90 16.19 -3.80
C SER A 149 4.93 17.17 -4.47
N GLY A 150 3.99 17.74 -3.72
CA GLY A 150 2.99 18.70 -4.21
C GLY A 150 1.72 18.08 -4.78
N ARG A 151 1.52 16.78 -4.60
CA ARG A 151 0.28 16.09 -5.01
C ARG A 151 -0.86 16.34 -4.03
N SER A 152 -2.07 16.36 -4.55
CA SER A 152 -3.28 16.28 -3.74
C SER A 152 -3.57 14.82 -3.40
N VAL A 153 -3.86 14.53 -2.14
CA VAL A 153 -4.11 13.17 -1.68
C VAL A 153 -5.47 13.08 -1.00
N THR A 154 -6.26 12.10 -1.38
CA THR A 154 -7.50 11.71 -0.72
C THR A 154 -7.37 10.31 -0.16
N LEU A 155 -7.43 10.18 1.17
CA LEU A 155 -7.43 8.90 1.86
C LEU A 155 -8.83 8.27 1.85
N LEU A 156 -8.90 7.04 1.40
CA LEU A 156 -10.12 6.23 1.43
C LEU A 156 -10.17 5.45 2.75
N VAL A 157 -10.70 6.05 3.79
CA VAL A 157 -10.64 5.51 5.17
C VAL A 157 -11.25 4.11 5.28
N PRO A 158 -12.41 3.79 4.67
CA PRO A 158 -12.94 2.42 4.70
C PRO A 158 -12.04 1.39 3.99
N GLY A 159 -11.18 1.84 3.10
CA GLY A 159 -10.19 1.04 2.37
C GLY A 159 -8.84 0.93 3.07
N LEU A 160 -8.75 1.23 4.38
CA LEU A 160 -7.51 1.16 5.17
C LEU A 160 -7.57 0.04 6.19
N GLY A 161 -6.49 -0.75 6.29
CA GLY A 161 -6.21 -1.63 7.41
C GLY A 161 -5.12 -1.04 8.32
N TRP A 162 -5.03 -1.50 9.56
CA TRP A 162 -4.09 -0.96 10.54
C TRP A 162 -3.55 -2.02 11.49
N VAL A 163 -2.42 -1.72 12.11
CA VAL A 163 -1.83 -2.55 13.17
C VAL A 163 -2.55 -2.29 14.50
N ALA A 164 -2.65 -1.01 14.89
CA ALA A 164 -3.30 -0.59 16.12
C ALA A 164 -4.29 0.55 15.86
N GLU A 165 -5.49 0.47 16.42
CA GLU A 165 -6.55 1.46 16.19
C GLU A 165 -6.15 2.87 16.60
N GLU A 166 -5.44 3.04 17.72
CA GLU A 166 -4.94 4.35 18.15
C GLU A 166 -3.93 4.93 17.17
N GLY A 167 -3.01 4.11 16.67
CA GLY A 167 -2.06 4.51 15.64
C GLY A 167 -2.74 4.93 14.35
N HIS A 168 -3.76 4.20 13.94
CA HIS A 168 -4.61 4.53 12.80
C HIS A 168 -5.26 5.91 12.98
N LYS A 169 -5.98 6.13 14.07
CA LYS A 169 -6.65 7.41 14.36
C LYS A 169 -5.66 8.58 14.39
N LYS A 170 -4.51 8.39 15.02
CA LYS A 170 -3.44 9.40 15.09
C LYS A 170 -2.88 9.72 13.71
N ALA A 171 -2.62 8.70 12.89
CA ALA A 171 -2.14 8.89 11.52
C ALA A 171 -3.15 9.67 10.66
N LEU A 172 -4.43 9.34 10.73
CA LEU A 172 -5.48 10.07 10.01
C LEU A 172 -5.54 11.55 10.41
N ALA A 173 -5.49 11.85 11.71
CA ALA A 173 -5.49 13.22 12.21
C ALA A 173 -4.27 14.01 11.72
N GLU A 174 -3.08 13.40 11.77
CA GLU A 174 -1.84 13.99 11.30
C GLU A 174 -1.88 14.29 9.80
N LEU A 175 -2.29 13.32 8.99
CA LEU A 175 -2.35 13.47 7.53
C LEU A 175 -3.40 14.49 7.11
N LYS A 176 -4.55 14.54 7.78
CA LYS A 176 -5.56 15.57 7.58
C LYS A 176 -5.00 16.97 7.89
N GLY A 177 -4.26 17.11 8.99
CA GLY A 177 -3.59 18.36 9.37
C GLY A 177 -2.55 18.81 8.36
N LEU A 178 -1.95 17.89 7.60
CA LEU A 178 -0.98 18.17 6.53
C LEU A 178 -1.62 18.37 5.15
N GLY A 179 -2.93 18.33 5.05
CA GLY A 179 -3.67 18.68 3.83
C GLY A 179 -4.28 17.50 3.07
N ALA A 180 -4.17 16.26 3.56
CA ALA A 180 -4.89 15.14 2.97
C ALA A 180 -6.40 15.27 3.22
N LEU A 181 -7.20 14.95 2.21
CA LEU A 181 -8.65 14.80 2.36
C LEU A 181 -8.96 13.38 2.85
N LEU A 182 -10.02 13.24 3.65
CA LEU A 182 -10.49 11.94 4.13
C LEU A 182 -11.89 11.66 3.59
N VAL A 183 -12.06 10.50 2.97
CA VAL A 183 -13.36 9.92 2.63
C VAL A 183 -13.67 8.85 3.66
N GLU A 184 -14.70 9.05 4.48
CA GLU A 184 -15.01 8.22 5.66
C GLU A 184 -16.19 7.26 5.43
N ALA A 185 -16.83 7.33 4.28
CA ALA A 185 -17.96 6.45 3.93
C ALA A 185 -17.99 6.09 2.44
#